data_ca904c8c5371bef1ce34fd29a1253843
#
_entry.id   ca904c8c5371bef1ce34fd29a1253843
#
_cell.length_a   1.000
_cell.length_b   1.000
_cell.length_c   1.000
_cell.angle_alpha   90.00
_cell.angle_beta   90.00
_cell.angle_gamma   90.00
#
_symmetry.space_group_name_H-M   'P 1'
#
loop_
_entity.id
_entity.type
_entity.pdbx_description
1 polymer ?
#
loop_
_entity_poly.entity_id
_entity_poly.type
_entity_poly.pdbx_seq_one_letter_code
_entity_poly.pdbx_strand_id
1 'polypeptide(L)'
;MSDPAKILVIDDDESIRRTVSLTLQRAGYNVDTAENGKEAIEKAAAKFYNLAVIDIRLPDMEGTELLTALVDTTPKMVKIIITGYPSLQNAVEAVNKGADGYIIKPANMADLLTKVKQHLEKQEKAKRYDQEKIKEFIETRIKESNTTENASPSKKHS
;
A
#
# COMPACT_ATOMS: atom_id res chain seq x y z
N MET A 1 -5.90 -8.24 18.31
CA MET A 1 -4.93 -8.58 17.25
C MET A 1 -5.45 -8.13 15.90
N SER A 2 -4.62 -7.44 15.16
CA SER A 2 -4.99 -7.03 13.81
C SER A 2 -4.83 -8.20 12.84
N ASP A 3 -5.61 -8.19 11.76
CA ASP A 3 -5.47 -9.17 10.69
C ASP A 3 -4.09 -9.04 10.03
N PRO A 4 -3.52 -10.15 9.52
CA PRO A 4 -2.29 -10.07 8.74
C PRO A 4 -2.46 -9.15 7.54
N ALA A 5 -1.40 -8.42 7.19
CA ALA A 5 -1.40 -7.60 5.99
C ALA A 5 -1.61 -8.47 4.74
N LYS A 6 -2.30 -7.92 3.77
CA LYS A 6 -2.62 -8.58 2.49
C LYS A 6 -1.70 -8.06 1.41
N ILE A 7 -1.02 -8.97 0.73
CA ILE A 7 -0.02 -8.64 -0.28
C ILE A 7 -0.40 -9.29 -1.60
N LEU A 8 -0.30 -8.53 -2.68
CA LEU A 8 -0.49 -9.03 -4.05
C LEU A 8 0.88 -9.11 -4.73
N VAL A 9 1.26 -10.31 -5.17
CA VAL A 9 2.52 -10.55 -5.89
C VAL A 9 2.23 -10.71 -7.37
N ILE A 10 2.78 -9.82 -8.18
CA ILE A 10 2.50 -9.71 -9.62
C ILE A 10 3.78 -9.98 -10.40
N ASP A 11 3.88 -11.14 -11.00
CA ASP A 11 5.04 -11.56 -11.79
C ASP A 11 4.59 -12.67 -12.75
N ASP A 12 5.01 -12.63 -14.00
CA ASP A 12 4.68 -13.64 -14.98
C ASP A 12 5.56 -14.90 -14.85
N ASP A 13 6.70 -14.80 -14.19
CA ASP A 13 7.57 -15.94 -13.92
C ASP A 13 7.03 -16.73 -12.74
N GLU A 14 6.57 -17.96 -13.00
CA GLU A 14 5.97 -18.82 -11.96
C GLU A 14 6.94 -19.10 -10.81
N SER A 15 8.20 -19.34 -11.13
CA SER A 15 9.23 -19.65 -10.12
C SER A 15 9.45 -18.48 -9.16
N ILE A 16 9.58 -17.29 -9.70
CA ILE A 16 9.77 -16.06 -8.91
C ILE A 16 8.49 -15.77 -8.10
N ARG A 17 7.34 -15.83 -8.73
CA ARG A 17 6.06 -15.61 -8.08
C ARG A 17 5.86 -16.56 -6.89
N ARG A 18 6.17 -17.83 -7.08
CA ARG A 18 6.11 -18.85 -6.03
C ARG A 18 7.08 -18.57 -4.89
N THR A 19 8.34 -18.29 -5.21
CA THR A 19 9.38 -18.03 -4.21
C THR A 19 9.04 -16.82 -3.35
N VAL A 20 8.64 -15.71 -3.97
CA VAL A 20 8.24 -14.49 -3.26
C VAL A 20 7.00 -14.74 -2.40
N SER A 21 6.00 -15.41 -2.97
CA SER A 21 4.76 -15.72 -2.26
C SER A 21 4.99 -16.59 -1.02
N LEU A 22 5.76 -17.67 -1.16
CA LEU A 22 6.07 -18.55 -0.04
C LEU A 22 6.85 -17.82 1.04
N THR A 23 7.81 -17.00 0.66
CA THR A 23 8.61 -16.21 1.60
C THR A 23 7.72 -15.29 2.44
N LEU A 24 6.80 -14.58 1.79
CA LEU A 24 5.88 -13.68 2.46
C LEU A 24 4.85 -14.42 3.31
N GLN A 25 4.32 -15.54 2.82
CA GLN A 25 3.39 -16.37 3.59
C GLN A 25 4.03 -16.90 4.88
N ARG A 26 5.28 -17.36 4.80
CA ARG A 26 6.01 -17.84 5.97
C ARG A 26 6.30 -16.75 6.98
N ALA A 27 6.35 -15.50 6.54
CA ALA A 27 6.48 -14.35 7.42
C ALA A 27 5.15 -13.94 8.09
N GLY A 28 4.05 -14.59 7.73
CA GLY A 28 2.75 -14.37 8.36
C GLY A 28 1.78 -13.51 7.56
N TYR A 29 2.13 -13.11 6.34
CA TYR A 29 1.26 -12.30 5.49
C TYR A 29 0.26 -13.15 4.70
N ASN A 30 -0.88 -12.57 4.37
CA ASN A 30 -1.83 -13.16 3.41
C ASN A 30 -1.40 -12.75 2.01
N VAL A 31 -1.19 -13.71 1.13
CA VAL A 31 -0.64 -13.45 -0.20
C VAL A 31 -1.57 -13.99 -1.28
N ASP A 32 -1.92 -13.12 -2.22
CA ASP A 32 -2.53 -13.49 -3.50
C ASP A 32 -1.53 -13.20 -4.61
N THR A 33 -1.71 -13.82 -5.76
CA THR A 33 -0.80 -13.68 -6.89
C THR A 33 -1.55 -13.26 -8.15
N ALA A 34 -0.83 -12.64 -9.09
CA ALA A 34 -1.32 -12.35 -10.42
C ALA A 34 -0.18 -12.58 -11.43
N GLU A 35 -0.53 -13.12 -12.60
CA GLU A 35 0.44 -13.45 -13.65
C GLU A 35 0.65 -12.32 -14.64
N ASN A 36 -0.26 -11.34 -14.65
CA ASN A 36 -0.23 -10.22 -15.59
C ASN A 36 -0.93 -9.01 -14.99
N GLY A 37 -0.85 -7.90 -15.70
CA GLY A 37 -1.42 -6.65 -15.23
C GLY A 37 -2.94 -6.66 -15.17
N LYS A 38 -3.61 -7.28 -16.14
CA LYS A 38 -5.07 -7.38 -16.17
C LYS A 38 -5.60 -8.12 -14.93
N GLU A 39 -5.01 -9.26 -14.62
CA GLU A 39 -5.38 -10.03 -13.42
C GLU A 39 -5.15 -9.23 -12.15
N ALA A 40 -4.03 -8.51 -12.09
CA ALA A 40 -3.70 -7.66 -10.93
C ALA A 40 -4.74 -6.55 -10.74
N ILE A 41 -5.13 -5.88 -11.82
CA ILE A 41 -6.16 -4.83 -11.77
C ILE A 41 -7.50 -5.39 -11.30
N GLU A 42 -7.90 -6.53 -11.83
CA GLU A 42 -9.15 -7.20 -11.44
C GLU A 42 -9.15 -7.59 -9.96
N LYS A 43 -8.08 -8.19 -9.48
CA LYS A 43 -7.96 -8.57 -8.07
C LYS A 43 -7.93 -7.36 -7.14
N ALA A 44 -7.20 -6.31 -7.51
CA ALA A 44 -7.11 -5.10 -6.71
C ALA A 44 -8.44 -4.33 -6.66
N ALA A 45 -9.26 -4.43 -7.70
CA ALA A 45 -10.59 -3.83 -7.72
C ALA A 45 -11.59 -4.61 -6.83
N ALA A 46 -11.38 -5.93 -6.68
CA ALA A 46 -12.30 -6.79 -5.94
C ALA A 46 -11.94 -6.93 -4.46
N LYS A 47 -10.69 -6.66 -4.08
CA LYS A 47 -10.20 -6.93 -2.73
C LYS A 47 -9.13 -5.90 -2.34
N PHE A 48 -9.10 -5.54 -1.07
CA PHE A 48 -8.07 -4.63 -0.54
C PHE A 48 -6.73 -5.36 -0.36
N TYR A 49 -5.64 -4.68 -0.75
CA TYR A 49 -4.28 -5.12 -0.47
C TYR A 49 -3.50 -3.98 0.17
N ASN A 50 -2.75 -4.30 1.21
CA ASN A 50 -1.86 -3.34 1.87
C ASN A 50 -0.65 -3.00 1.01
N LEU A 51 -0.18 -3.97 0.23
CA LEU A 51 1.06 -3.85 -0.53
C LEU A 51 1.00 -4.71 -1.79
N ALA A 52 1.59 -4.23 -2.87
CA ALA A 52 1.81 -5.01 -4.09
C ALA A 52 3.30 -5.05 -4.42
N VAL A 53 3.79 -6.24 -4.80
CA VAL A 53 5.12 -6.45 -5.37
C VAL A 53 4.91 -6.63 -6.86
N ILE A 54 5.49 -5.77 -7.68
CA ILE A 54 5.17 -5.64 -9.10
C ILE A 54 6.41 -5.83 -9.96
N ASP A 55 6.41 -6.84 -10.84
CA ASP A 55 7.45 -6.99 -11.87
C ASP A 55 7.32 -5.84 -12.88
N ILE A 56 8.45 -5.28 -13.27
CA ILE A 56 8.45 -4.15 -14.21
C ILE A 56 8.03 -4.56 -15.62
N ARG A 57 8.24 -5.81 -15.99
CA ARG A 57 7.86 -6.34 -17.31
C ARG A 57 6.82 -7.43 -17.17
N LEU A 58 5.60 -7.13 -17.56
CA LEU A 58 4.50 -8.08 -17.61
C LEU A 58 4.16 -8.37 -19.07
N PRO A 59 3.51 -9.53 -19.37
CA PRO A 59 3.22 -9.88 -20.76
C PRO A 59 2.27 -8.94 -21.46
N ASP A 60 1.38 -8.27 -20.71
CA ASP A 60 0.32 -7.42 -21.25
C ASP A 60 0.56 -5.92 -21.03
N MET A 61 1.47 -5.53 -20.14
CA MET A 61 1.78 -4.12 -19.88
C MET A 61 3.09 -3.98 -19.12
N GLU A 62 3.63 -2.78 -19.09
CA GLU A 62 4.77 -2.46 -18.22
C GLU A 62 4.28 -2.32 -16.77
N GLY A 63 5.11 -2.73 -15.80
CA GLY A 63 4.79 -2.58 -14.38
C GLY A 63 4.60 -1.12 -13.97
N THR A 64 5.28 -0.20 -14.65
CA THR A 64 5.11 1.24 -14.41
C THR A 64 3.72 1.74 -14.84
N GLU A 65 3.15 1.16 -15.89
CA GLU A 65 1.76 1.45 -16.28
C GLU A 65 0.78 0.93 -15.23
N LEU A 66 1.08 -0.24 -14.67
CA LEU A 66 0.25 -0.86 -13.64
C LEU A 66 0.19 0.00 -12.37
N LEU A 67 1.26 0.73 -12.04
CA LEU A 67 1.29 1.62 -10.87
C LEU A 67 0.13 2.62 -10.88
N THR A 68 -0.20 3.16 -12.03
CA THR A 68 -1.28 4.14 -12.16
C THR A 68 -2.64 3.49 -12.42
N ALA A 69 -2.66 2.26 -12.91
CA ALA A 69 -3.89 1.52 -13.21
C ALA A 69 -4.51 0.87 -11.97
N LEU A 70 -3.73 0.62 -10.93
CA LEU A 70 -4.25 0.04 -9.69
C LEU A 70 -5.13 1.05 -8.95
N VAL A 71 -6.23 0.57 -8.43
CA VAL A 71 -7.23 1.40 -7.76
C VAL A 71 -6.64 2.05 -6.49
N ASP A 72 -7.00 3.31 -6.25
CA ASP A 72 -6.62 3.99 -5.01
C ASP A 72 -7.39 3.42 -3.82
N THR A 73 -6.71 3.25 -2.71
CA THR A 73 -7.29 2.70 -1.48
C THR A 73 -6.93 3.57 -0.27
N THR A 74 -7.65 3.33 0.83
CA THR A 74 -7.36 3.95 2.13
C THR A 74 -7.25 2.84 3.18
N PRO A 75 -6.07 2.60 3.76
CA PRO A 75 -4.81 3.29 3.49
C PRO A 75 -4.30 3.02 2.06
N LYS A 76 -3.46 3.94 1.59
CA LYS A 76 -2.89 3.83 0.25
C LYS A 76 -2.02 2.58 0.13
N MET A 77 -2.26 1.78 -0.92
CA MET A 77 -1.46 0.60 -1.21
C MET A 77 0.01 0.96 -1.39
N VAL A 78 0.89 0.28 -0.68
CA VAL A 78 2.33 0.36 -0.90
C VAL A 78 2.66 -0.40 -2.18
N LYS A 79 3.47 0.19 -3.07
CA LYS A 79 3.83 -0.42 -4.35
C LYS A 79 5.34 -0.54 -4.45
N ILE A 80 5.84 -1.78 -4.53
CA ILE A 80 7.26 -2.09 -4.65
C ILE A 80 7.50 -2.71 -6.01
N ILE A 81 8.34 -2.06 -6.83
CA ILE A 81 8.76 -2.60 -8.12
C ILE A 81 9.91 -3.57 -7.89
N ILE A 82 9.88 -4.71 -8.58
CA ILE A 82 10.98 -5.65 -8.63
C ILE A 82 11.35 -5.87 -10.10
N THR A 83 12.65 -5.80 -10.45
CA THR A 83 13.06 -5.84 -11.84
C THR A 83 14.40 -6.55 -12.06
N GLY A 84 14.46 -7.38 -13.10
CA GLY A 84 15.71 -7.92 -13.64
C GLY A 84 16.36 -7.00 -14.69
N TYR A 85 15.70 -5.88 -15.02
CA TYR A 85 16.15 -4.94 -16.07
C TYR A 85 16.27 -3.54 -15.49
N PRO A 86 17.18 -3.33 -14.52
CA PRO A 86 17.30 -2.03 -13.88
C PRO A 86 17.86 -0.98 -14.83
N SER A 87 17.31 0.21 -14.80
CA SER A 87 17.84 1.38 -15.47
C SER A 87 17.44 2.62 -14.70
N LEU A 88 18.20 3.70 -14.86
CA LEU A 88 17.86 4.97 -14.23
C LEU A 88 16.51 5.47 -14.73
N GLN A 89 16.24 5.33 -16.03
CA GLN A 89 14.99 5.76 -16.64
C GLN A 89 13.80 5.00 -16.03
N ASN A 90 13.89 3.68 -15.88
CA ASN A 90 12.84 2.87 -15.28
C ASN A 90 12.61 3.23 -13.81
N ALA A 91 13.67 3.48 -13.08
CA ALA A 91 13.59 3.85 -11.67
C ALA A 91 12.92 5.23 -11.51
N VAL A 92 13.31 6.21 -12.30
CA VAL A 92 12.71 7.55 -12.28
C VAL A 92 11.23 7.48 -12.63
N GLU A 93 10.88 6.75 -13.69
CA GLU A 93 9.49 6.56 -14.10
C GLU A 93 8.67 5.90 -13.00
N ALA A 94 9.20 4.86 -12.36
CA ALA A 94 8.55 4.16 -11.27
C ALA A 94 8.23 5.11 -10.10
N VAL A 95 9.21 5.90 -9.67
CA VAL A 95 9.02 6.88 -8.59
C VAL A 95 7.96 7.91 -8.97
N ASN A 96 8.03 8.45 -10.19
CA ASN A 96 7.08 9.45 -10.67
C ASN A 96 5.65 8.90 -10.76
N LYS A 97 5.49 7.61 -10.99
CA LYS A 97 4.19 6.95 -11.08
C LYS A 97 3.71 6.33 -9.76
N GLY A 98 4.42 6.58 -8.68
CA GLY A 98 3.94 6.25 -7.34
C GLY A 98 4.51 4.99 -6.73
N ALA A 99 5.64 4.46 -7.24
CA ALA A 99 6.33 3.37 -6.57
C ALA A 99 6.94 3.86 -5.26
N ASP A 100 6.78 3.06 -4.21
CA ASP A 100 7.34 3.34 -2.88
C ASP A 100 8.69 2.65 -2.70
N GLY A 101 8.94 1.58 -3.43
CA GLY A 101 10.18 0.83 -3.37
C GLY A 101 10.60 0.28 -4.73
N TYR A 102 11.89 -0.02 -4.86
CA TYR A 102 12.47 -0.54 -6.10
C TYR A 102 13.56 -1.57 -5.74
N ILE A 103 13.39 -2.79 -6.19
CA ILE A 103 14.28 -3.91 -5.89
C ILE A 103 14.80 -4.51 -7.18
N ILE A 104 16.10 -4.78 -7.25
CA ILE A 104 16.76 -5.36 -8.41
C ILE A 104 16.85 -6.88 -8.24
N LYS A 105 16.44 -7.64 -9.27
CA LYS A 105 16.61 -9.10 -9.30
C LYS A 105 18.07 -9.47 -9.61
N PRO A 106 18.60 -10.57 -9.10
CA PRO A 106 17.94 -11.53 -8.23
C PRO A 106 17.73 -10.94 -6.83
N ALA A 107 16.50 -11.00 -6.34
CA ALA A 107 16.18 -10.42 -5.05
C ALA A 107 16.67 -11.33 -3.92
N ASN A 108 17.35 -10.72 -2.96
CA ASN A 108 17.61 -11.36 -1.69
C ASN A 108 16.30 -11.36 -0.88
N MET A 109 15.81 -12.54 -0.52
CA MET A 109 14.54 -12.66 0.18
C MET A 109 14.54 -11.98 1.56
N ALA A 110 15.68 -11.96 2.24
CA ALA A 110 15.80 -11.25 3.51
C ALA A 110 15.65 -9.74 3.32
N ASP A 111 16.23 -9.18 2.26
CA ASP A 111 16.08 -7.76 1.92
C ASP A 111 14.65 -7.43 1.52
N LEU A 112 14.00 -8.31 0.75
CA LEU A 112 12.60 -8.13 0.39
C LEU A 112 11.72 -8.08 1.63
N LEU A 113 11.89 -9.04 2.55
CA LEU A 113 11.14 -9.07 3.80
C LEU A 113 11.36 -7.82 4.64
N THR A 114 12.60 -7.35 4.73
CA THR A 114 12.94 -6.13 5.47
C THR A 114 12.22 -4.93 4.89
N LYS A 115 12.25 -4.76 3.56
CA LYS A 115 11.58 -3.64 2.88
C LYS A 115 10.06 -3.72 3.01
N VAL A 116 9.49 -4.90 2.83
CA VAL A 116 8.05 -5.11 3.00
C VAL A 116 7.63 -4.73 4.43
N LYS A 117 8.34 -5.22 5.42
CA LYS A 117 8.06 -4.93 6.82
C LYS A 117 8.16 -3.44 7.12
N GLN A 118 9.22 -2.77 6.67
CA GLN A 118 9.41 -1.34 6.87
C GLN A 118 8.26 -0.52 6.26
N HIS A 119 7.87 -0.82 5.04
CA HIS A 119 6.78 -0.11 4.37
C HIS A 119 5.44 -0.36 5.04
N LEU A 120 5.17 -1.58 5.48
CA LEU A 120 3.93 -1.91 6.17
C LEU A 120 3.84 -1.25 7.55
N GLU A 121 4.95 -1.19 8.27
CA GLU A 121 5.02 -0.47 9.56
C GLU A 121 4.76 1.03 9.36
N LYS A 122 5.33 1.61 8.33
CA LYS A 122 5.11 3.02 7.98
C LYS A 122 3.65 3.29 7.61
N GLN A 123 3.03 2.40 6.84
CA GLN A 123 1.62 2.48 6.50
C GLN A 123 0.73 2.43 7.74
N GLU A 124 1.01 1.51 8.65
CA GLU A 124 0.25 1.35 9.90
C GLU A 124 0.40 2.58 10.81
N LYS A 125 1.59 3.14 10.91
CA LYS A 125 1.83 4.37 11.68
C LYS A 125 1.06 5.56 11.11
N ALA A 126 1.08 5.72 9.79
CA ALA A 126 0.35 6.78 9.11
C ALA A 126 -1.15 6.64 9.34
N LYS A 127 -1.67 5.41 9.25
CA LYS A 127 -3.08 5.12 9.51
C LYS A 127 -3.48 5.48 10.94
N ARG A 128 -2.68 5.09 11.93
CA ARG A 128 -2.93 5.41 13.34
C ARG A 128 -2.89 6.91 13.60
N TYR A 129 -1.91 7.59 13.03
CA TYR A 129 -1.79 9.04 13.15
C TYR A 129 -3.02 9.75 12.61
N ASP A 130 -3.50 9.35 11.44
CA ASP A 130 -4.70 9.92 10.83
C ASP A 130 -5.95 9.67 11.69
N GLN A 131 -6.08 8.46 12.23
CA GLN A 131 -7.20 8.12 13.12
C GLN A 131 -7.17 8.94 14.41
N GLU A 132 -6.01 9.13 15.00
CA GLU A 132 -5.84 9.96 16.20
C GLU A 132 -6.15 11.43 15.93
N LYS A 133 -5.70 11.94 14.79
CA LYS A 133 -5.99 13.31 14.35
C LYS A 133 -7.48 13.53 14.18
N ILE A 134 -8.17 12.61 13.53
CA ILE A 134 -9.62 12.68 13.34
C ILE A 134 -10.32 12.65 14.69
N LYS A 135 -9.90 11.77 15.58
CA LYS A 135 -10.48 11.65 16.92
C LYS A 135 -10.32 12.95 17.70
N GLU A 136 -9.14 13.52 17.73
CA GLU A 136 -8.88 14.81 18.39
C GLU A 136 -9.74 15.93 17.81
N PHE A 137 -9.86 15.99 16.50
CA PHE A 137 -10.69 16.98 15.81
C PHE A 137 -12.14 16.86 16.23
N ILE A 138 -12.68 15.64 16.27
CA ILE A 138 -14.06 15.38 16.67
C ILE A 138 -14.26 15.76 18.14
N GLU A 139 -13.37 15.36 19.03
CA GLU A 139 -13.44 15.67 20.45
C GLU A 139 -13.39 17.19 20.71
N THR A 140 -12.52 17.91 20.02
CA THR A 140 -12.42 19.36 20.11
C THR A 140 -13.71 20.03 19.65
N ARG A 141 -14.28 19.58 18.55
CA ARG A 141 -15.55 20.12 18.03
C ARG A 141 -16.71 19.88 19.00
N ILE A 142 -16.78 18.72 19.61
CA ILE A 142 -17.79 18.41 20.62
C ILE A 142 -17.62 19.32 21.84
N LYS A 143 -16.40 19.52 22.31
CA LYS A 143 -16.08 20.41 23.43
C LYS A 143 -16.48 21.85 23.12
N GLU A 144 -16.12 22.37 21.97
CA GLU A 144 -16.48 23.73 21.56
C GLU A 144 -17.98 23.89 21.45
N SER A 145 -18.70 22.92 20.92
CA SER A 145 -20.16 22.93 20.82
C SER A 145 -20.81 22.96 22.20
N ASN A 146 -20.35 22.11 23.12
CA ASN A 146 -20.88 22.08 24.48
C ASN A 146 -20.61 23.39 25.22
N THR A 147 -19.44 23.98 25.08
CA THR A 147 -19.08 25.26 25.69
C THR A 147 -19.96 26.38 25.13
N THR A 148 -20.18 26.39 23.81
CA THR A 148 -21.03 27.36 23.15
C THR A 148 -22.49 27.24 23.61
N GLU A 149 -23.01 26.02 23.73
CA GLU A 149 -24.36 25.78 24.25
C GLU A 149 -24.52 26.29 25.68
N ASN A 150 -23.53 26.00 26.52
CA ASN A 150 -23.54 26.45 27.91
C ASN A 150 -23.48 27.98 28.05
N ALA A 151 -22.85 28.65 27.11
CA ALA A 151 -22.71 30.10 27.10
C ALA A 151 -23.87 30.83 26.38
N SER A 152 -24.68 30.09 25.64
CA SER A 152 -25.64 30.67 24.70
C SER A 152 -26.82 31.44 25.29
N PRO A 153 -27.33 31.20 26.52
CA PRO A 153 -28.49 31.91 27.01
C PRO A 153 -28.33 33.44 27.01
N SER A 154 -27.14 33.93 27.29
CA SER A 154 -26.88 35.36 27.28
C SER A 154 -26.77 35.95 25.89
N LYS A 155 -26.39 35.16 24.91
CA LYS A 155 -26.21 35.64 23.54
C LYS A 155 -27.50 35.68 22.73
N LYS A 156 -28.44 34.81 23.06
CA LYS A 156 -29.71 34.72 22.33
C LYS A 156 -30.62 35.93 22.50
N HIS A 157 -30.37 36.73 23.49
CA HIS A 157 -31.22 37.89 23.83
C HIS A 157 -30.67 39.22 23.37
N SER A 158 -29.53 39.17 22.75
CA SER A 158 -28.90 40.38 22.23
C SER A 158 -29.20 40.63 20.77
#